data_f66cb1003e338d4ab3208d5aa9b72a10
#
_entry.id   f66cb1003e338d4ab3208d5aa9b72a10
#
_cell.length_a   1.000
_cell.length_b   1.000
_cell.length_c   1.000
_cell.angle_alpha   90.00
_cell.angle_beta   90.00
_cell.angle_gamma   90.00
#
_symmetry.space_group_name_H-M   'P 1'
#
loop_
_entity.id
_entity.type
_entity.pdbx_description
1 polymer ?
#
loop_
_entity_poly.entity_id
_entity_poly.type
_entity_poly.pdbx_seq_one_letter_code
_entity_poly.pdbx_strand_id
1 'polypeptide(L)'
;MKLKFLKFLVIFSSLISVSYAEKTNTDLSFYTGTFDVIDKEGDEQTNLFGIEHKNPELFRNTFLGKFSPVTGGFVTGDSSIYLYTGIEGQYGIGPLKILPSFTPGFYQKGDGKDLGSVLEFKSEIKIGFDIFENSKIGYSYSHISNNDWGETNPGTDNQQISFSKNF
;
A
#
# COMPACT_ATOMS: atom_id res chain seq x y z
N MET A 1 20.51 -13.63 -15.59
CA MET A 1 19.30 -13.57 -14.77
C MET A 1 19.59 -13.82 -13.26
N LYS A 2 20.32 -14.88 -12.88
CA LYS A 2 20.60 -15.25 -11.47
C LYS A 2 21.33 -14.17 -10.64
N LEU A 3 22.24 -13.41 -11.24
CA LEU A 3 23.06 -12.40 -10.53
C LEU A 3 22.27 -11.12 -10.16
N LYS A 4 21.26 -10.75 -10.98
CA LYS A 4 20.39 -9.58 -10.70
C LYS A 4 19.42 -9.85 -9.58
N PHE A 5 18.91 -11.09 -9.50
CA PHE A 5 18.00 -11.52 -8.44
C PHE A 5 18.72 -11.56 -7.07
N LEU A 6 19.98 -12.02 -7.05
CA LEU A 6 20.78 -12.07 -5.82
C LEU A 6 21.08 -10.66 -5.28
N LYS A 7 21.34 -9.67 -6.15
CA LYS A 7 21.56 -8.29 -5.74
C LYS A 7 20.29 -7.66 -5.16
N PHE A 8 19.12 -7.97 -5.71
CA PHE A 8 17.83 -7.51 -5.20
C PHE A 8 17.53 -8.12 -3.82
N LEU A 9 17.81 -9.40 -3.62
CA LEU A 9 17.64 -10.10 -2.35
C LEU A 9 18.54 -9.53 -1.24
N VAL A 10 19.79 -9.16 -1.56
CA VAL A 10 20.72 -8.55 -0.60
C VAL A 10 20.28 -7.15 -0.19
N ILE A 11 19.76 -6.34 -1.12
CA ILE A 11 19.23 -5.01 -0.80
C ILE A 11 17.97 -5.13 0.07
N PHE A 12 17.10 -6.08 -0.22
CA PHE A 12 15.90 -6.32 0.57
C PHE A 12 16.22 -6.82 1.99
N SER A 13 17.22 -7.71 2.14
CA SER A 13 17.66 -8.20 3.45
C SER A 13 18.33 -7.11 4.30
N SER A 14 19.01 -6.12 3.69
CA SER A 14 19.62 -5.01 4.42
C SER A 14 18.58 -4.00 4.94
N LEU A 15 17.40 -3.93 4.33
CA LEU A 15 16.28 -3.10 4.82
C LEU A 15 15.54 -3.74 6.00
N ILE A 16 15.62 -5.08 6.15
CA ILE A 16 15.00 -5.82 7.25
C ILE A 16 15.87 -5.80 8.52
N SER A 17 17.19 -5.60 8.40
CA SER A 17 18.13 -5.71 9.52
C SER A 17 18.24 -4.48 10.43
N VAL A 18 17.46 -3.41 10.21
CA VAL A 18 17.52 -2.16 10.99
C VAL A 18 16.57 -2.13 12.19
N SER A 19 15.85 -3.20 12.50
CA SER A 19 14.81 -3.18 13.55
C SER A 19 15.05 -4.17 14.69
N TYR A 20 16.21 -4.05 15.36
CA TYR A 20 16.40 -4.65 16.69
C TYR A 20 16.95 -3.61 17.66
N ALA A 21 16.14 -2.63 18.00
CA ALA A 21 16.32 -1.84 19.23
C ALA A 21 15.06 -0.98 19.47
N GLU A 22 14.52 -1.14 20.65
CA GLU A 22 13.38 -0.45 21.26
C GLU A 22 12.00 -0.99 20.84
N LYS A 23 11.11 -0.98 21.84
CA LYS A 23 9.68 -1.23 21.74
C LYS A 23 9.06 -0.22 20.76
N THR A 24 9.30 -0.43 19.47
CA THR A 24 8.75 0.44 18.42
C THR A 24 7.30 0.07 18.22
N ASN A 25 6.44 1.00 18.51
CA ASN A 25 5.02 0.95 18.21
C ASN A 25 4.87 0.78 16.69
N THR A 26 4.45 -0.39 16.25
CA THR A 26 4.40 -0.78 14.84
C THR A 26 2.99 -1.21 14.48
N ASP A 27 2.40 -0.57 13.48
CA ASP A 27 1.15 -1.02 12.86
C ASP A 27 1.46 -1.93 11.67
N LEU A 28 1.00 -3.17 11.73
CA LEU A 28 1.05 -4.12 10.62
C LEU A 28 -0.37 -4.37 10.13
N SER A 29 -0.59 -4.21 8.83
CA SER A 29 -1.87 -4.41 8.17
C SER A 29 -1.78 -5.51 7.13
N PHE A 30 -2.76 -6.42 7.14
CA PHE A 30 -3.01 -7.35 6.05
C PHE A 30 -4.27 -6.89 5.34
N TYR A 31 -4.27 -6.91 4.02
CA TYR A 31 -5.42 -6.50 3.25
C TYR A 31 -5.64 -7.38 2.03
N THR A 32 -6.90 -7.47 1.63
CA THR A 32 -7.33 -8.16 0.42
C THR A 32 -8.46 -7.38 -0.23
N GLY A 33 -8.64 -7.59 -1.52
CA GLY A 33 -9.69 -6.88 -2.25
C GLY A 33 -9.70 -7.21 -3.73
N THR A 34 -10.25 -6.29 -4.49
CA THR A 34 -10.36 -6.37 -5.94
C THR A 34 -9.46 -5.31 -6.58
N PHE A 35 -8.62 -5.74 -7.47
CA PHE A 35 -7.84 -4.90 -8.37
C PHE A 35 -8.69 -4.58 -9.59
N ASP A 36 -8.65 -3.33 -10.05
CA ASP A 36 -9.33 -2.82 -11.23
C ASP A 36 -10.87 -2.95 -11.22
N VAL A 37 -11.49 -2.46 -10.14
CA VAL A 37 -12.96 -2.54 -9.93
C VAL A 37 -13.81 -1.75 -10.93
N ILE A 38 -13.23 -0.81 -11.68
CA ILE A 38 -13.95 0.03 -12.67
C ILE A 38 -13.68 -0.46 -14.11
N ASP A 39 -12.96 -1.55 -14.28
CA ASP A 39 -12.78 -2.13 -15.60
C ASP A 39 -14.13 -2.40 -16.27
N LYS A 40 -14.37 -1.73 -17.42
CA LYS A 40 -15.63 -1.81 -18.16
C LYS A 40 -15.76 -3.09 -18.98
N GLU A 41 -14.65 -3.72 -19.28
CA GLU A 41 -14.59 -4.94 -20.10
C GLU A 41 -14.56 -6.19 -19.21
N GLY A 42 -14.22 -6.05 -17.92
CA GLY A 42 -14.25 -7.13 -16.93
C GLY A 42 -13.13 -8.15 -17.03
N ASP A 43 -12.25 -7.99 -18.02
CA ASP A 43 -11.20 -8.98 -18.33
C ASP A 43 -9.93 -8.78 -17.48
N GLU A 44 -9.75 -7.60 -16.86
CA GLU A 44 -8.56 -7.26 -16.06
C GLU A 44 -8.82 -7.23 -14.55
N GLN A 45 -10.06 -7.47 -14.15
CA GLN A 45 -10.45 -7.48 -12.74
C GLN A 45 -9.95 -8.76 -12.06
N THR A 46 -9.19 -8.60 -10.97
CA THR A 46 -8.62 -9.74 -10.24
C THR A 46 -8.56 -9.47 -8.73
N ASN A 47 -8.37 -10.52 -7.94
CA ASN A 47 -8.17 -10.37 -6.49
C ASN A 47 -6.76 -9.85 -6.21
N LEU A 48 -6.63 -9.06 -5.13
CA LEU A 48 -5.33 -8.66 -4.59
C LEU A 48 -5.17 -9.07 -3.12
N PHE A 49 -3.93 -9.30 -2.72
CA PHE A 49 -3.52 -9.59 -1.34
C PHE A 49 -2.28 -8.78 -1.02
N GLY A 50 -2.27 -8.10 0.10
CA GLY A 50 -1.17 -7.24 0.47
C GLY A 50 -0.88 -7.15 1.95
N ILE A 51 0.27 -6.55 2.22
CA ILE A 51 0.76 -6.24 3.56
C ILE A 51 1.29 -4.81 3.58
N GLU A 52 1.03 -4.11 4.67
CA GLU A 52 1.49 -2.74 4.90
C GLU A 52 2.02 -2.59 6.31
N HIS A 53 3.16 -1.98 6.43
CA HIS A 53 3.78 -1.56 7.67
C HIS A 53 3.69 -0.04 7.79
N LYS A 54 3.22 0.44 8.95
CA LYS A 54 3.26 1.86 9.32
C LYS A 54 4.02 2.01 10.64
N ASN A 55 4.91 2.98 10.70
CA ASN A 55 5.54 3.35 11.95
C ASN A 55 4.85 4.62 12.52
N PRO A 56 3.95 4.47 13.51
CA PRO A 56 3.21 5.58 14.08
C PRO A 56 4.06 6.48 14.98
N GLU A 57 5.28 6.09 15.36
CA GLU A 57 6.21 6.91 16.14
C GLU A 57 6.98 7.89 15.24
N LEU A 58 7.29 7.47 14.00
CA LEU A 58 7.89 8.33 13.00
C LEU A 58 6.82 9.18 12.33
N PHE A 59 6.28 10.16 13.04
CA PHE A 59 5.25 11.03 12.48
C PHE A 59 5.71 12.49 12.46
N ARG A 60 5.07 13.27 11.58
CA ARG A 60 5.16 14.74 11.61
C ARG A 60 3.79 15.34 11.87
N ASN A 61 3.69 16.16 12.90
CA ASN A 61 2.58 17.07 13.07
C ASN A 61 2.77 18.27 12.15
N THR A 62 1.78 18.48 11.30
CA THR A 62 1.71 19.64 10.40
C THR A 62 0.41 20.37 10.62
N PHE A 63 0.25 21.55 10.02
CA PHE A 63 -1.03 22.26 10.05
C PHE A 63 -2.15 21.49 9.32
N LEU A 64 -1.80 20.51 8.46
CA LEU A 64 -2.73 19.62 7.76
C LEU A 64 -3.06 18.34 8.53
N GLY A 65 -2.39 18.06 9.65
CA GLY A 65 -2.62 16.87 10.46
C GLY A 65 -1.36 16.08 10.78
N LYS A 66 -1.56 14.87 11.31
CA LYS A 66 -0.51 13.92 11.67
C LYS A 66 -0.24 12.98 10.49
N PHE A 67 1.01 12.92 10.03
CA PHE A 67 1.46 12.05 8.95
C PHE A 67 2.50 11.06 9.44
N SER A 68 2.36 9.79 9.02
CA SER A 68 3.29 8.70 9.34
C SER A 68 3.80 8.04 8.06
N PRO A 69 5.06 7.56 8.05
CA PRO A 69 5.55 6.78 6.92
C PRO A 69 4.87 5.42 6.86
N VAL A 70 4.58 4.98 5.63
CA VAL A 70 4.05 3.66 5.32
C VAL A 70 4.89 3.00 4.25
N THR A 71 5.03 1.68 4.34
CA THR A 71 5.71 0.85 3.35
C THR A 71 4.96 -0.46 3.21
N GLY A 72 4.72 -0.91 2.01
CA GLY A 72 3.95 -2.11 1.77
C GLY A 72 4.04 -2.62 0.35
N GLY A 73 3.18 -3.57 0.06
CA GLY A 73 3.01 -4.11 -1.27
C GLY A 73 1.86 -5.08 -1.37
N PHE A 74 1.47 -5.38 -2.59
CA PHE A 74 0.49 -6.40 -2.89
C PHE A 74 0.87 -7.23 -4.11
N VAL A 75 0.23 -8.38 -4.21
CA VAL A 75 0.23 -9.23 -5.38
C VAL A 75 -1.21 -9.44 -5.85
N THR A 76 -1.41 -9.61 -7.14
CA THR A 76 -2.72 -9.92 -7.72
C THR A 76 -2.82 -11.39 -8.13
N GLY A 77 -4.03 -11.86 -8.41
CA GLY A 77 -4.27 -13.20 -8.97
C GLY A 77 -3.56 -13.43 -10.31
N ASP A 78 -3.31 -12.36 -11.08
CA ASP A 78 -2.60 -12.39 -12.36
C ASP A 78 -1.10 -12.11 -12.21
N SER A 79 -0.56 -12.35 -11.01
CA SER A 79 0.87 -12.20 -10.71
C SER A 79 1.43 -10.78 -10.86
N SER A 80 0.57 -9.75 -10.90
CA SER A 80 1.04 -8.37 -10.80
C SER A 80 1.57 -8.10 -9.39
N ILE A 81 2.62 -7.28 -9.28
CA ILE A 81 3.23 -6.92 -8.01
C ILE A 81 3.35 -5.39 -7.92
N TYR A 82 2.95 -4.82 -6.79
CA TYR A 82 3.19 -3.42 -6.48
C TYR A 82 3.90 -3.30 -5.13
N LEU A 83 5.07 -2.67 -5.12
CA LEU A 83 5.85 -2.38 -3.91
C LEU A 83 5.95 -0.87 -3.75
N TYR A 84 5.57 -0.36 -2.58
CA TYR A 84 5.45 1.06 -2.37
C TYR A 84 5.98 1.54 -1.01
N THR A 85 6.30 2.81 -0.95
CA THR A 85 6.53 3.55 0.28
C THR A 85 5.98 4.96 0.14
N GLY A 86 5.59 5.59 1.25
CA GLY A 86 5.02 6.93 1.21
C GLY A 86 4.55 7.40 2.57
N ILE A 87 3.48 8.15 2.57
CA ILE A 87 2.91 8.77 3.78
C ILE A 87 1.42 8.48 3.89
N GLU A 88 0.96 8.28 5.13
CA GLU A 88 -0.45 8.20 5.49
C GLU A 88 -0.78 9.31 6.51
N GLY A 89 -1.82 10.08 6.22
CA GLY A 89 -2.42 11.03 7.15
C GLY A 89 -3.42 10.34 8.08
N GLN A 90 -3.57 10.85 9.30
CA GLN A 90 -4.54 10.29 10.25
C GLN A 90 -5.46 11.38 10.79
N TYR A 91 -6.76 11.21 10.56
CA TYR A 91 -7.84 12.04 11.07
C TYR A 91 -8.83 11.15 11.82
N GLY A 92 -9.25 11.56 13.02
CA GLY A 92 -10.13 10.75 13.86
C GLY A 92 -11.34 11.50 14.36
N ILE A 93 -12.51 10.86 14.33
CA ILE A 93 -13.76 11.34 14.93
C ILE A 93 -14.32 10.17 15.75
N GLY A 94 -14.03 10.14 17.06
CA GLY A 94 -14.37 8.99 17.90
C GLY A 94 -13.68 7.71 17.42
N PRO A 95 -14.42 6.59 17.26
CA PRO A 95 -13.84 5.34 16.80
C PRO A 95 -13.55 5.31 15.30
N LEU A 96 -14.04 6.28 14.55
CA LEU A 96 -13.85 6.40 13.10
C LEU A 96 -12.51 7.06 12.82
N LYS A 97 -11.73 6.45 11.92
CA LYS A 97 -10.46 7.00 11.39
C LYS A 97 -10.60 7.19 9.88
N ILE A 98 -10.16 8.33 9.39
CA ILE A 98 -10.01 8.61 7.96
C ILE A 98 -8.52 8.73 7.70
N LEU A 99 -8.01 7.89 6.81
CA LEU A 99 -6.59 7.67 6.59
C LEU A 99 -6.28 7.85 5.10
N PRO A 100 -6.12 9.10 4.62
CA PRO A 100 -5.62 9.34 3.27
C PRO A 100 -4.14 9.00 3.18
N SER A 101 -3.71 8.36 2.08
CA SER A 101 -2.32 8.09 1.83
C SER A 101 -1.92 8.39 0.39
N PHE A 102 -0.62 8.68 0.22
CA PHE A 102 0.03 8.81 -1.07
C PHE A 102 1.32 7.98 -1.04
N THR A 103 1.40 6.98 -1.93
CA THR A 103 2.45 5.98 -1.90
C THR A 103 2.95 5.69 -3.32
N PRO A 104 4.01 6.40 -3.78
CA PRO A 104 4.74 6.02 -4.98
C PRO A 104 5.34 4.62 -4.83
N GLY A 105 5.44 3.89 -5.94
CA GLY A 105 5.93 2.53 -5.91
C GLY A 105 6.33 1.97 -7.26
N PHE A 106 6.84 0.76 -7.23
CA PHE A 106 7.23 0.01 -8.42
C PHE A 106 6.17 -1.04 -8.72
N TYR A 107 5.65 -0.99 -9.93
CA TYR A 107 4.67 -1.92 -10.44
C TYR A 107 5.29 -2.84 -11.49
N GLN A 108 4.98 -4.12 -11.39
CA GLN A 108 5.27 -5.13 -12.40
C GLN A 108 3.96 -5.84 -12.74
N LYS A 109 3.58 -5.80 -14.02
CA LYS A 109 2.26 -6.27 -14.46
C LYS A 109 2.07 -7.79 -14.37
N GLY A 110 3.15 -8.59 -14.40
CA GLY A 110 3.00 -10.05 -14.53
C GLY A 110 2.20 -10.42 -15.76
N ASP A 111 1.13 -11.20 -15.55
CA ASP A 111 0.14 -11.56 -16.58
C ASP A 111 -1.10 -10.65 -16.58
N GLY A 112 -1.14 -9.65 -15.69
CA GLY A 112 -2.26 -8.72 -15.52
C GLY A 112 -2.10 -7.42 -16.30
N LYS A 113 -2.89 -6.41 -15.87
CA LYS A 113 -3.01 -5.11 -16.52
C LYS A 113 -1.68 -4.38 -16.67
N ASP A 114 -1.43 -3.85 -17.86
CA ASP A 114 -0.29 -2.96 -18.12
C ASP A 114 -0.65 -1.51 -17.75
N LEU A 115 -0.01 -0.96 -16.73
CA LEU A 115 -0.24 0.42 -16.31
C LEU A 115 0.62 1.45 -17.06
N GLY A 116 1.47 0.99 -18.00
CA GLY A 116 2.25 1.83 -18.88
C GLY A 116 3.59 2.31 -18.32
N SER A 117 3.87 2.09 -17.04
CA SER A 117 5.15 2.44 -16.41
C SER A 117 5.50 1.48 -15.28
N VAL A 118 6.79 1.39 -14.97
CA VAL A 118 7.25 0.69 -13.76
C VAL A 118 7.06 1.55 -12.51
N LEU A 119 7.16 2.88 -12.64
CA LEU A 119 6.91 3.82 -11.54
C LEU A 119 5.46 4.27 -11.58
N GLU A 120 4.74 3.93 -10.52
CA GLU A 120 3.33 4.26 -10.35
C GLU A 120 3.09 4.99 -9.03
N PHE A 121 2.01 5.75 -8.97
CA PHE A 121 1.60 6.53 -7.79
C PHE A 121 0.24 6.07 -7.31
N LYS A 122 0.17 5.55 -6.09
CA LYS A 122 -1.08 5.17 -5.45
C LYS A 122 -1.58 6.29 -4.54
N SER A 123 -2.79 6.76 -4.78
CA SER A 123 -3.58 7.60 -3.88
C SER A 123 -4.69 6.76 -3.26
N GLU A 124 -4.82 6.76 -1.95
CA GLU A 124 -5.79 5.93 -1.24
C GLU A 124 -6.53 6.73 -0.17
N ILE A 125 -7.80 6.43 0.01
CA ILE A 125 -8.59 6.80 1.20
C ILE A 125 -9.04 5.52 1.89
N LYS A 126 -8.65 5.35 3.16
CA LYS A 126 -9.05 4.26 4.03
C LYS A 126 -9.95 4.78 5.15
N ILE A 127 -11.06 4.11 5.39
CA ILE A 127 -11.93 4.32 6.53
C ILE A 127 -11.69 3.16 7.50
N GLY A 128 -11.22 3.47 8.70
CA GLY A 128 -10.87 2.49 9.72
C GLY A 128 -11.74 2.59 10.96
N PHE A 129 -12.02 1.46 11.60
CA PHE A 129 -12.72 1.34 12.87
C PHE A 129 -11.88 0.56 13.87
N ASP A 130 -11.70 1.11 15.06
CA ASP A 130 -11.08 0.40 16.17
C ASP A 130 -12.09 -0.67 16.67
N ILE A 131 -11.69 -1.96 16.65
CA ILE A 131 -12.59 -3.10 17.00
C ILE A 131 -12.20 -3.77 18.31
N PHE A 132 -10.91 -3.88 18.59
CA PHE A 132 -10.34 -4.41 19.82
C PHE A 132 -9.14 -3.55 20.21
N GLU A 133 -8.60 -3.80 21.43
CA GLU A 133 -7.37 -3.19 21.86
C GLU A 133 -6.27 -3.41 20.82
N ASN A 134 -5.68 -2.32 20.33
CA ASN A 134 -4.63 -2.31 19.32
C ASN A 134 -5.00 -2.95 17.96
N SER A 135 -6.30 -3.07 17.64
CA SER A 135 -6.74 -3.70 16.40
C SER A 135 -7.78 -2.87 15.67
N LYS A 136 -7.66 -2.80 14.35
CA LYS A 136 -8.58 -2.06 13.46
C LYS A 136 -8.99 -2.90 12.28
N ILE A 137 -10.21 -2.68 11.81
CA ILE A 137 -10.64 -3.08 10.47
C ILE A 137 -10.75 -1.82 9.61
N GLY A 138 -10.51 -1.96 8.32
CA GLY A 138 -10.62 -0.85 7.39
C GLY A 138 -11.21 -1.28 6.05
N TYR A 139 -11.82 -0.30 5.40
CA TYR A 139 -12.17 -0.37 3.98
C TYR A 139 -11.47 0.77 3.27
N SER A 140 -10.89 0.50 2.12
CA SER A 140 -10.22 1.52 1.33
C SER A 140 -10.55 1.45 -0.15
N TYR A 141 -10.46 2.62 -0.76
CA TYR A 141 -10.50 2.82 -2.19
C TYR A 141 -9.19 3.49 -2.60
N SER A 142 -8.53 2.96 -3.62
CA SER A 142 -7.29 3.50 -4.13
C SER A 142 -7.27 3.58 -5.65
N HIS A 143 -6.60 4.61 -6.15
CA HIS A 143 -6.26 4.80 -7.55
C HIS A 143 -4.75 4.72 -7.73
N ILE A 144 -4.31 3.98 -8.76
CA ILE A 144 -2.89 3.87 -9.15
C ILE A 144 -2.76 4.37 -10.58
N SER A 145 -1.79 5.25 -10.83
CA SER A 145 -1.51 5.80 -12.16
C SER A 145 -0.07 6.33 -12.23
N ASN A 146 0.47 6.50 -13.44
CA ASN A 146 1.83 7.02 -13.64
C ASN A 146 1.89 8.52 -13.92
N ASN A 147 0.77 9.25 -13.78
CA ASN A 147 0.70 10.69 -14.02
C ASN A 147 1.17 11.11 -15.44
N ASP A 148 0.89 10.27 -16.44
CA ASP A 148 1.31 10.44 -17.84
C ASP A 148 2.85 10.50 -18.04
N TRP A 149 3.61 9.90 -17.12
CA TRP A 149 5.07 9.77 -17.27
C TRP A 149 5.46 8.52 -18.07
N GLY A 150 4.52 7.57 -18.27
CA GLY A 150 4.69 6.40 -19.13
C GLY A 150 4.25 6.65 -20.57
N GLU A 151 4.35 5.62 -21.41
CA GLU A 151 3.85 5.67 -22.79
C GLU A 151 2.32 5.69 -22.84
N THR A 152 1.68 5.09 -21.85
CA THR A 152 0.23 5.10 -21.63
C THR A 152 -0.06 5.27 -20.14
N ASN A 153 -1.27 5.68 -19.79
CA ASN A 153 -1.69 5.85 -18.41
C ASN A 153 -3.15 5.37 -18.23
N PRO A 154 -3.44 4.07 -18.38
CA PRO A 154 -4.80 3.56 -18.20
C PRO A 154 -5.27 3.68 -16.75
N GLY A 155 -4.33 3.66 -15.79
CA GLY A 155 -4.62 3.62 -14.37
C GLY A 155 -5.37 2.37 -13.92
N THR A 156 -5.61 2.26 -12.61
CA THR A 156 -6.45 1.21 -12.02
C THR A 156 -7.06 1.69 -10.72
N ASP A 157 -8.31 1.30 -10.49
CA ASP A 157 -9.05 1.61 -9.28
C ASP A 157 -9.27 0.33 -8.47
N ASN A 158 -9.00 0.38 -7.16
CA ASN A 158 -9.00 -0.82 -6.34
C ASN A 158 -9.82 -0.61 -5.07
N GLN A 159 -10.45 -1.68 -4.59
CA GLN A 159 -11.17 -1.73 -3.32
C GLN A 159 -10.58 -2.81 -2.44
N GLN A 160 -10.40 -2.49 -1.14
CA GLN A 160 -9.77 -3.41 -0.21
C GLN A 160 -10.44 -3.37 1.16
N ILE A 161 -10.40 -4.50 1.84
CA ILE A 161 -10.63 -4.61 3.27
C ILE A 161 -9.32 -4.93 3.96
N SER A 162 -9.09 -4.35 5.13
CA SER A 162 -7.86 -4.53 5.89
C SER A 162 -8.14 -4.89 7.34
N PHE A 163 -7.23 -5.66 7.90
CA PHE A 163 -7.08 -5.86 9.33
C PHE A 163 -5.69 -5.36 9.75
N SER A 164 -5.64 -4.48 10.73
CA SER A 164 -4.41 -3.89 11.25
C SER A 164 -4.25 -4.22 12.72
N LYS A 165 -3.03 -4.51 13.13
CA LYS A 165 -2.62 -4.77 14.51
C LYS A 165 -1.46 -3.86 14.86
N ASN A 166 -1.57 -3.18 16.00
CA ASN A 166 -0.49 -2.44 16.62
C ASN A 166 0.23 -3.31 17.65
N PHE A 167 1.55 -3.33 17.64
CA PHE A 167 2.41 -4.14 18.50
C PHE A 167 3.27 -3.27 19.42
#